data_bc79eb80157fad79fe0d3809acb85ace
#
_entry.id   bc79eb80157fad79fe0d3809acb85ace
#
_cell.length_a   1.000
_cell.length_b   1.000
_cell.length_c   1.000
_cell.angle_alpha   90.00
_cell.angle_beta   90.00
_cell.angle_gamma   90.00
#
_symmetry.space_group_name_H-M   'P 1'
#
loop_
_entity.id
_entity.type
_entity.pdbx_description
1 polymer ?
#
loop_
_entity_poly.entity_id
_entity_poly.type
_entity_poly.pdbx_seq_one_letter_code
_entity_poly.pdbx_strand_id
1 'polypeptide(L)'
;PDLSGVVPFDLEARWTVLGLAADPGVLEINLPVCAHWESYAHWLMQLEAAGAEVGLRSWKQDAAGKTSGTGGGNHLLWGGPTLAENPLFQRPGWLVALLRTWQHHPSLSYLFGSDPVGAASQAPRADAIAGDLLDLELALSSLEQLPEGDHRQAIGETMRHLQVDRSGNSHRSEISFDKYWNPGSMVGCQGLLEFRALETLPQAQWMAAVALLWSCLGAQLLDPEQRPTKLMPHGQRLHDRYLLPTVLWQDLEGLLLELGLNGLRLDPELYHRIWAWRFPLLLQWQEGNCRLWIRRALEPWPLLSDMPELGAITSRFVDTSMERLEIGCSGGFLEHYQLRLNGRSLPLQRGVVIPEAAEALGGVRYRHSHLFPCLHPQLPVDLPLHLTIQKRNGTPVACFQRRADQPEFVVSSNDHWPPQNDQALTTWHRDDICVDLRLS
;
A
#
# COMPACT_ATOMS: atom_id res chain seq x y z
N PRO A 1 10.23 35.64 -4.57
CA PRO A 1 9.16 34.93 -5.26
C PRO A 1 7.94 35.82 -5.43
N ASP A 2 7.38 35.84 -6.64
CA ASP A 2 6.15 36.57 -6.91
C ASP A 2 4.97 35.60 -6.76
N LEU A 3 3.91 36.04 -6.05
CA LEU A 3 2.68 35.30 -5.91
C LEU A 3 1.71 35.76 -7.01
N SER A 4 1.23 34.80 -7.81
CA SER A 4 0.19 35.05 -8.81
C SER A 4 -1.02 34.18 -8.53
N GLY A 5 -2.22 34.75 -8.57
CA GLY A 5 -3.47 34.00 -8.40
C GLY A 5 -3.86 33.17 -9.64
N VAL A 6 -3.22 33.41 -10.77
CA VAL A 6 -3.43 32.70 -12.03
C VAL A 6 -2.06 32.42 -12.66
N VAL A 7 -1.81 31.18 -13.06
CA VAL A 7 -0.60 30.84 -13.79
C VAL A 7 -0.65 31.51 -15.16
N PRO A 8 0.33 32.36 -15.55
CA PRO A 8 0.36 32.97 -16.86
C PRO A 8 0.43 31.92 -17.99
N PHE A 9 -0.29 32.17 -19.08
CA PHE A 9 -0.25 31.27 -20.24
C PHE A 9 1.11 31.24 -20.95
N ASP A 10 1.84 32.37 -20.90
CA ASP A 10 3.16 32.54 -21.56
C ASP A 10 4.26 32.52 -20.49
N LEU A 11 4.50 31.34 -19.91
CA LEU A 11 5.65 31.16 -19.02
C LEU A 11 6.93 31.17 -19.86
N GLU A 12 7.83 32.10 -19.58
CA GLU A 12 9.18 32.05 -20.13
C GLU A 12 9.88 30.79 -19.59
N ALA A 13 10.58 30.04 -20.46
CA ALA A 13 11.26 28.78 -20.11
C ALA A 13 12.27 28.88 -18.94
N ARG A 14 12.69 30.10 -18.58
CA ARG A 14 13.57 30.39 -17.43
C ARG A 14 12.84 30.49 -16.08
N TRP A 15 11.50 30.48 -16.07
CA TRP A 15 10.74 30.56 -14.82
C TRP A 15 10.56 29.19 -14.21
N THR A 16 10.85 29.10 -12.91
CA THR A 16 10.49 27.93 -12.11
C THR A 16 9.17 28.20 -11.43
N VAL A 17 8.17 27.39 -11.71
CA VAL A 17 6.80 27.56 -11.17
C VAL A 17 6.50 26.45 -10.19
N LEU A 18 6.07 26.85 -9.00
CA LEU A 18 5.51 26.01 -7.96
C LEU A 18 4.00 26.26 -7.92
N GLY A 19 3.20 25.23 -8.16
CA GLY A 19 1.75 25.33 -8.05
C GLY A 19 1.28 25.03 -6.63
N LEU A 20 0.34 25.82 -6.12
CA LEU A 20 -0.32 25.59 -4.83
C LEU A 20 -1.82 25.45 -5.04
N ALA A 21 -2.42 24.40 -4.49
CA ALA A 21 -3.85 24.19 -4.46
C ALA A 21 -4.31 23.89 -3.03
N ALA A 22 -5.41 24.48 -2.61
CA ALA A 22 -5.99 24.24 -1.28
C ALA A 22 -7.13 23.21 -1.41
N ASP A 23 -6.94 22.06 -0.82
CA ASP A 23 -7.96 21.07 -0.59
C ASP A 23 -8.41 21.08 0.89
N PRO A 24 -9.61 20.60 1.24
CA PRO A 24 -10.07 20.59 2.62
C PRO A 24 -9.08 19.88 3.56
N GLY A 25 -8.40 20.67 4.40
CA GLY A 25 -7.42 20.17 5.37
C GLY A 25 -6.03 19.83 4.81
N VAL A 26 -5.78 20.08 3.52
CA VAL A 26 -4.50 19.78 2.85
C VAL A 26 -4.08 20.96 1.96
N LEU A 27 -2.80 21.30 1.97
CA LEU A 27 -2.19 22.14 0.96
C LEU A 27 -1.46 21.25 -0.05
N GLU A 28 -2.01 21.16 -1.25
CA GLU A 28 -1.35 20.45 -2.35
C GLU A 28 -0.27 21.34 -2.97
N ILE A 29 0.90 20.73 -3.22
CA ILE A 29 2.04 21.43 -3.82
C ILE A 29 2.45 20.68 -5.09
N ASN A 30 2.31 21.35 -6.23
CA ASN A 30 2.76 20.84 -7.51
C ASN A 30 4.17 21.33 -7.79
N LEU A 31 5.14 20.40 -7.72
CA LEU A 31 6.55 20.72 -7.90
C LEU A 31 6.85 21.13 -9.35
N PRO A 32 7.88 21.95 -9.56
CA PRO A 32 8.45 22.16 -10.89
C PRO A 32 9.00 20.83 -11.44
N VAL A 33 9.18 20.78 -12.76
CA VAL A 33 9.80 19.62 -13.40
C VAL A 33 11.20 19.38 -12.84
N CYS A 34 11.42 18.18 -12.33
CA CYS A 34 12.69 17.73 -11.80
C CYS A 34 13.36 16.77 -12.81
N ALA A 35 14.45 17.19 -13.43
CA ALA A 35 15.17 16.38 -14.40
C ALA A 35 15.98 15.23 -13.74
N HIS A 36 16.28 15.37 -12.44
CA HIS A 36 17.11 14.44 -11.69
C HIS A 36 16.49 14.19 -10.30
N TRP A 37 16.70 13.00 -9.77
CA TRP A 37 16.21 12.62 -8.45
C TRP A 37 16.68 13.58 -7.34
N GLU A 38 17.93 14.07 -7.42
CA GLU A 38 18.49 15.00 -6.43
C GLU A 38 17.70 16.31 -6.38
N SER A 39 17.24 16.80 -7.52
CA SER A 39 16.40 18.01 -7.58
C SER A 39 15.05 17.78 -6.88
N TYR A 40 14.44 16.61 -7.10
CA TYR A 40 13.21 16.23 -6.44
C TYR A 40 13.41 16.10 -4.91
N ALA A 41 14.45 15.41 -4.48
CA ALA A 41 14.79 15.26 -3.07
C ALA A 41 15.05 16.63 -2.39
N HIS A 42 15.75 17.53 -3.10
CA HIS A 42 15.99 18.89 -2.62
C HIS A 42 14.68 19.66 -2.39
N TRP A 43 13.74 19.60 -3.35
CA TRP A 43 12.44 20.24 -3.18
C TRP A 43 11.68 19.70 -1.98
N LEU A 44 11.64 18.40 -1.78
CA LEU A 44 10.97 17.79 -0.62
C LEU A 44 11.55 18.28 0.70
N MET A 45 12.88 18.36 0.82
CA MET A 45 13.55 18.87 2.02
C MET A 45 13.27 20.36 2.25
N GLN A 46 13.26 21.18 1.19
CA GLN A 46 12.90 22.59 1.29
C GLN A 46 11.45 22.80 1.75
N LEU A 47 10.53 21.99 1.21
CA LEU A 47 9.11 22.06 1.59
C LEU A 47 8.87 21.59 3.03
N GLU A 48 9.58 20.54 3.48
CA GLU A 48 9.51 20.11 4.87
C GLU A 48 9.98 21.21 5.83
N ALA A 49 11.10 21.87 5.52
CA ALA A 49 11.63 22.96 6.31
C ALA A 49 10.67 24.19 6.31
N ALA A 50 10.22 24.62 5.14
CA ALA A 50 9.29 25.75 5.02
C ALA A 50 7.94 25.46 5.68
N GLY A 51 7.41 24.24 5.51
CA GLY A 51 6.20 23.78 6.17
C GLY A 51 6.34 23.83 7.69
N ALA A 52 7.49 23.41 8.22
CA ALA A 52 7.76 23.44 9.65
C ALA A 52 7.72 24.86 10.23
N GLU A 53 8.22 25.87 9.51
CA GLU A 53 8.19 27.27 9.93
C GLU A 53 6.77 27.82 10.10
N VAL A 54 5.81 27.36 9.29
CA VAL A 54 4.41 27.79 9.33
C VAL A 54 3.48 26.79 10.03
N GLY A 55 4.05 25.76 10.68
CA GLY A 55 3.27 24.78 11.44
C GLY A 55 2.62 23.67 10.62
N LEU A 56 2.90 23.59 9.31
CA LEU A 56 2.45 22.49 8.45
C LEU A 56 3.34 21.25 8.62
N ARG A 57 2.75 20.08 8.45
CA ARG A 57 3.45 18.77 8.51
C ARG A 57 2.91 17.85 7.43
N SER A 58 3.75 16.94 6.95
CA SER A 58 3.36 15.81 6.08
C SER A 58 2.74 14.65 6.84
N TRP A 59 2.57 14.77 8.15
CA TRP A 59 2.02 13.75 9.04
C TRP A 59 1.10 14.36 10.07
N LYS A 60 0.24 13.54 10.64
CA LYS A 60 -0.64 13.86 11.77
C LYS A 60 -0.44 12.85 12.89
N GLN A 61 -0.82 13.24 14.10
CA GLN A 61 -0.79 12.41 15.28
C GLN A 61 -2.20 12.32 15.86
N ASP A 62 -2.65 11.11 16.19
CA ASP A 62 -3.92 10.92 16.87
C ASP A 62 -3.80 11.17 18.39
N ALA A 63 -4.93 11.10 19.11
CA ALA A 63 -4.97 11.31 20.56
C ALA A 63 -4.15 10.28 21.35
N ALA A 64 -3.86 9.11 20.78
CA ALA A 64 -3.03 8.07 21.38
C ALA A 64 -1.53 8.25 21.05
N GLY A 65 -1.16 9.31 20.31
CA GLY A 65 0.22 9.59 19.93
C GLY A 65 0.70 8.83 18.69
N LYS A 66 -0.18 8.07 18.00
CA LYS A 66 0.17 7.35 16.79
C LYS A 66 0.34 8.33 15.63
N THR A 67 1.49 8.25 14.96
CA THR A 67 1.77 9.03 13.76
C THR A 67 1.26 8.31 12.50
N SER A 68 0.60 9.05 11.64
CA SER A 68 0.11 8.58 10.32
C SER A 68 0.33 9.67 9.27
N GLY A 69 0.27 9.32 7.99
CA GLY A 69 0.24 10.31 6.90
C GLY A 69 -0.98 11.21 7.01
N THR A 70 -0.95 12.36 6.33
CA THR A 70 -2.06 13.34 6.35
C THR A 70 -3.31 12.81 5.66
N GLY A 71 -3.19 11.78 4.84
CA GLY A 71 -4.20 11.29 3.90
C GLY A 71 -4.05 11.93 2.50
N GLY A 72 -3.13 12.87 2.33
CA GLY A 72 -2.74 13.40 1.03
C GLY A 72 -1.76 12.48 0.31
N GLY A 73 -1.79 12.52 -1.02
CA GLY A 73 -0.88 11.74 -1.85
C GLY A 73 0.51 12.39 -1.98
N ASN A 74 1.52 11.57 -2.15
CA ASN A 74 2.83 11.98 -2.65
C ASN A 74 3.00 11.37 -4.05
N HIS A 75 2.18 11.85 -4.99
CA HIS A 75 2.10 11.28 -6.33
C HIS A 75 3.36 11.58 -7.13
N LEU A 76 3.94 10.56 -7.75
CA LEU A 76 5.03 10.72 -8.70
C LEU A 76 4.45 10.85 -10.11
N LEU A 77 4.78 11.92 -10.81
CA LEU A 77 4.40 12.14 -12.20
C LEU A 77 5.63 11.99 -13.08
N TRP A 78 5.60 11.04 -13.99
CA TRP A 78 6.67 10.81 -14.93
C TRP A 78 6.28 11.26 -16.32
N GLY A 79 7.22 11.89 -17.01
CA GLY A 79 7.10 12.34 -18.40
C GLY A 79 8.45 12.42 -19.08
N GLY A 80 8.51 13.16 -20.16
CA GLY A 80 9.75 13.45 -20.89
C GLY A 80 10.12 14.92 -20.80
N PRO A 81 11.34 15.30 -21.26
CA PRO A 81 11.76 16.69 -21.34
C PRO A 81 10.84 17.53 -22.21
N THR A 82 10.33 16.94 -23.27
CA THR A 82 9.30 17.47 -24.16
C THR A 82 8.33 16.38 -24.56
N LEU A 83 7.18 16.73 -25.14
CA LEU A 83 6.25 15.72 -25.66
C LEU A 83 6.86 14.89 -26.79
N ALA A 84 7.79 15.45 -27.57
CA ALA A 84 8.46 14.73 -28.66
C ALA A 84 9.53 13.75 -28.13
N GLU A 85 10.15 14.04 -27.01
CA GLU A 85 11.22 13.23 -26.41
C GLU A 85 10.73 12.45 -25.19
N ASN A 86 9.43 12.19 -25.11
CA ASN A 86 8.83 11.49 -23.98
C ASN A 86 9.03 9.97 -24.10
N PRO A 87 9.81 9.33 -23.22
CA PRO A 87 10.07 7.90 -23.27
C PRO A 87 8.81 7.06 -23.08
N LEU A 88 7.81 7.58 -22.38
CA LEU A 88 6.51 6.91 -22.21
C LEU A 88 5.78 6.75 -23.54
N PHE A 89 5.99 7.65 -24.51
CA PHE A 89 5.43 7.56 -25.83
C PHE A 89 6.28 6.72 -26.79
N GLN A 90 7.62 6.87 -26.64
CA GLN A 90 8.60 6.37 -27.61
C GLN A 90 8.98 4.90 -27.36
N ARG A 91 8.78 4.38 -26.16
CA ARG A 91 9.23 3.05 -25.73
C ARG A 91 8.10 2.21 -25.13
N PRO A 92 7.17 1.72 -25.98
CA PRO A 92 6.00 0.98 -25.48
C PRO A 92 6.37 -0.24 -24.65
N GLY A 93 7.37 -1.02 -25.08
CA GLY A 93 7.82 -2.20 -24.32
C GLY A 93 8.39 -1.88 -22.94
N TRP A 94 9.05 -0.72 -22.78
CA TRP A 94 9.51 -0.25 -21.47
C TRP A 94 8.34 0.18 -20.58
N LEU A 95 7.36 0.90 -21.12
CA LEU A 95 6.15 1.28 -20.39
C LEU A 95 5.38 0.04 -19.93
N VAL A 96 5.19 -0.95 -20.80
CA VAL A 96 4.54 -2.22 -20.47
C VAL A 96 5.29 -2.95 -19.34
N ALA A 97 6.62 -3.00 -19.43
CA ALA A 97 7.45 -3.61 -18.38
C ALA A 97 7.28 -2.89 -17.03
N LEU A 98 7.21 -1.56 -17.04
CA LEU A 98 6.98 -0.76 -15.82
C LEU A 98 5.62 -1.10 -15.19
N LEU A 99 4.55 -1.20 -15.98
CA LEU A 99 3.20 -1.54 -15.50
C LEU A 99 3.14 -2.97 -14.95
N ARG A 100 3.78 -3.94 -15.62
CA ARG A 100 3.86 -5.33 -15.14
C ARG A 100 4.69 -5.44 -13.88
N THR A 101 5.84 -4.78 -13.78
CA THR A 101 6.68 -4.77 -12.57
C THR A 101 5.92 -4.20 -11.38
N TRP A 102 5.17 -3.12 -11.57
CA TRP A 102 4.31 -2.59 -10.53
C TRP A 102 3.28 -3.60 -10.05
N GLN A 103 2.61 -4.27 -10.99
CA GLN A 103 1.60 -5.27 -10.65
C GLN A 103 2.21 -6.52 -9.98
N HIS A 104 3.43 -6.92 -10.35
CA HIS A 104 4.13 -8.06 -9.74
C HIS A 104 4.42 -7.84 -8.26
N HIS A 105 4.67 -6.59 -7.83
CA HIS A 105 5.12 -6.24 -6.50
C HIS A 105 4.07 -5.45 -5.71
N PRO A 106 3.14 -6.13 -5.00
CA PRO A 106 2.14 -5.46 -4.18
C PRO A 106 2.73 -4.51 -3.11
N SER A 107 3.97 -4.73 -2.68
CA SER A 107 4.69 -3.84 -1.77
C SER A 107 4.83 -2.42 -2.31
N LEU A 108 4.97 -2.25 -3.63
CA LEU A 108 5.07 -0.93 -4.26
C LEU A 108 3.82 -0.07 -4.05
N SER A 109 2.65 -0.69 -3.96
CA SER A 109 1.39 -0.01 -3.65
C SER A 109 1.10 -0.01 -2.15
N TYR A 110 1.11 -1.19 -1.51
CA TYR A 110 0.56 -1.37 -0.18
C TYR A 110 1.50 -0.93 0.94
N LEU A 111 2.81 -0.97 0.73
CA LEU A 111 3.76 -0.52 1.74
C LEU A 111 3.86 1.01 1.78
N PHE A 112 3.70 1.69 0.65
CA PHE A 112 3.87 3.13 0.53
C PHE A 112 2.55 3.91 0.37
N GLY A 113 1.42 3.20 0.32
CA GLY A 113 0.10 3.78 0.16
C GLY A 113 -0.60 4.09 1.49
N SER A 114 -1.84 4.60 1.41
CA SER A 114 -2.67 4.89 2.58
C SER A 114 -3.24 3.62 3.22
N ASP A 115 -3.79 3.75 4.45
CA ASP A 115 -4.44 2.64 5.18
C ASP A 115 -5.58 1.97 4.41
N PRO A 116 -6.50 2.69 3.74
CA PRO A 116 -7.51 2.05 2.92
C PRO A 116 -6.89 1.34 1.72
N VAL A 117 -7.10 0.04 1.63
CA VAL A 117 -6.64 -0.81 0.52
C VAL A 117 -7.84 -1.51 -0.15
N GLY A 118 -7.61 -2.11 -1.30
CA GLY A 118 -8.66 -2.77 -2.08
C GLY A 118 -9.58 -1.77 -2.78
N ALA A 119 -10.82 -2.18 -3.10
CA ALA A 119 -11.77 -1.38 -3.87
C ALA A 119 -12.18 -0.05 -3.19
N ALA A 120 -12.04 0.05 -1.87
CA ALA A 120 -12.34 1.26 -1.09
C ALA A 120 -11.20 2.28 -1.10
N SER A 121 -10.01 1.92 -1.58
CA SER A 121 -8.85 2.80 -1.68
C SER A 121 -9.13 4.03 -2.57
N GLN A 122 -8.39 5.10 -2.33
CA GLN A 122 -8.34 6.26 -3.23
C GLN A 122 -7.59 5.94 -4.53
N ALA A 123 -6.70 4.94 -4.50
CA ALA A 123 -5.90 4.50 -5.63
C ALA A 123 -5.86 2.96 -5.65
N PRO A 124 -6.99 2.29 -5.96
CA PRO A 124 -7.06 0.85 -5.96
C PRO A 124 -6.21 0.23 -7.06
N ARG A 125 -5.60 -0.90 -6.75
CA ARG A 125 -4.89 -1.72 -7.72
C ARG A 125 -5.87 -2.35 -8.72
N ALA A 126 -5.45 -2.48 -9.97
CA ALA A 126 -6.28 -3.12 -11.00
C ALA A 126 -6.67 -4.57 -10.62
N ASP A 127 -5.72 -5.33 -10.04
CA ASP A 127 -5.95 -6.70 -9.57
C ASP A 127 -6.75 -6.81 -8.26
N ALA A 128 -6.95 -5.70 -7.55
CA ALA A 128 -7.87 -5.65 -6.40
C ALA A 128 -9.34 -5.45 -6.81
N ILE A 129 -9.59 -5.05 -8.06
CA ILE A 129 -10.92 -4.71 -8.59
C ILE A 129 -11.42 -5.78 -9.54
N ALA A 130 -10.60 -6.18 -10.51
CA ALA A 130 -10.92 -7.18 -11.51
C ALA A 130 -10.73 -8.60 -10.96
N GLY A 131 -11.68 -9.49 -11.25
CA GLY A 131 -11.57 -10.91 -10.87
C GLY A 131 -10.49 -11.65 -11.64
N ASP A 132 -10.22 -11.24 -12.87
CA ASP A 132 -9.08 -11.64 -13.68
C ASP A 132 -8.49 -10.40 -14.38
N LEU A 133 -7.31 -10.55 -14.95
CA LEU A 133 -6.58 -9.47 -15.61
C LEU A 133 -6.44 -9.72 -17.12
N LEU A 134 -7.32 -10.54 -17.71
CA LEU A 134 -7.20 -10.94 -19.11
C LEU A 134 -7.20 -9.74 -20.06
N ASP A 135 -8.12 -8.81 -19.86
CA ASP A 135 -8.22 -7.62 -20.73
C ASP A 135 -6.95 -6.74 -20.60
N LEU A 136 -6.45 -6.55 -19.40
CA LEU A 136 -5.20 -5.82 -19.17
C LEU A 136 -4.00 -6.55 -19.78
N GLU A 137 -3.90 -7.87 -19.61
CA GLU A 137 -2.81 -8.66 -20.21
C GLU A 137 -2.83 -8.60 -21.74
N LEU A 138 -4.01 -8.72 -22.36
CA LEU A 138 -4.14 -8.61 -23.82
C LEU A 138 -3.74 -7.22 -24.32
N ALA A 139 -4.15 -6.18 -23.63
CA ALA A 139 -3.78 -4.81 -23.95
C ALA A 139 -2.27 -4.59 -23.84
N LEU A 140 -1.66 -4.99 -22.71
CA LEU A 140 -0.22 -4.87 -22.51
C LEU A 140 0.57 -5.68 -23.54
N SER A 141 0.14 -6.91 -23.85
CA SER A 141 0.78 -7.74 -24.86
C SER A 141 0.67 -7.12 -26.26
N SER A 142 -0.43 -6.45 -26.57
CA SER A 142 -0.59 -5.74 -27.84
C SER A 142 0.32 -4.51 -27.92
N LEU A 143 0.40 -3.74 -26.85
CA LEU A 143 1.29 -2.56 -26.79
C LEU A 143 2.77 -2.93 -26.84
N GLU A 144 3.16 -4.05 -26.25
CA GLU A 144 4.54 -4.55 -26.25
C GLU A 144 5.05 -4.89 -27.66
N GLN A 145 4.15 -5.25 -28.58
CA GLN A 145 4.49 -5.54 -30.00
C GLN A 145 4.72 -4.28 -30.84
N LEU A 146 4.39 -3.11 -30.33
CA LEU A 146 4.64 -1.87 -31.04
C LEU A 146 6.15 -1.60 -31.15
N PRO A 147 6.67 -1.18 -32.31
CA PRO A 147 8.07 -0.79 -32.45
C PRO A 147 8.37 0.46 -31.60
N GLU A 148 9.65 0.77 -31.38
CA GLU A 148 10.03 2.08 -30.82
C GLU A 148 9.53 3.20 -31.75
N GLY A 149 9.03 4.27 -31.15
CA GLY A 149 8.43 5.42 -31.82
C GLY A 149 7.24 5.99 -31.04
N ASP A 150 6.70 7.09 -31.52
CA ASP A 150 5.60 7.80 -30.85
C ASP A 150 4.26 7.10 -31.06
N HIS A 151 3.79 6.44 -30.02
CA HIS A 151 2.52 5.70 -29.97
C HIS A 151 1.53 6.29 -28.94
N ARG A 152 1.68 7.58 -28.59
CA ARG A 152 0.90 8.22 -27.53
C ARG A 152 -0.61 8.01 -27.65
N GLN A 153 -1.15 8.08 -28.87
CA GLN A 153 -2.58 7.91 -29.09
C GLN A 153 -3.01 6.46 -28.83
N ALA A 154 -2.31 5.48 -29.45
CA ALA A 154 -2.64 4.07 -29.30
C ALA A 154 -2.56 3.64 -27.83
N ILE A 155 -1.51 4.03 -27.12
CA ILE A 155 -1.33 3.73 -25.70
C ILE A 155 -2.44 4.39 -24.86
N GLY A 156 -2.69 5.69 -25.07
CA GLY A 156 -3.71 6.44 -24.32
C GLY A 156 -5.12 5.87 -24.52
N GLU A 157 -5.49 5.50 -25.74
CA GLU A 157 -6.79 4.89 -26.04
C GLU A 157 -6.92 3.49 -25.45
N THR A 158 -5.86 2.67 -25.54
CA THR A 158 -5.85 1.29 -25.02
C THR A 158 -5.95 1.27 -23.50
N MET A 159 -5.20 2.14 -22.80
CA MET A 159 -5.13 2.10 -21.34
C MET A 159 -6.25 2.86 -20.62
N ARG A 160 -7.00 3.71 -21.33
CA ARG A 160 -7.99 4.64 -20.75
C ARG A 160 -9.00 3.99 -19.81
N HIS A 161 -9.44 2.76 -20.10
CA HIS A 161 -10.48 2.06 -19.35
C HIS A 161 -9.98 0.84 -18.57
N LEU A 162 -8.67 0.59 -18.58
CA LEU A 162 -8.07 -0.56 -17.91
C LEU A 162 -7.47 -0.21 -16.55
N GLN A 163 -7.13 1.07 -16.36
CA GLN A 163 -6.66 1.62 -15.08
C GLN A 163 -7.76 2.53 -14.52
N VAL A 164 -8.81 1.92 -13.98
CA VAL A 164 -10.00 2.61 -13.46
C VAL A 164 -10.49 1.91 -12.20
N ASP A 165 -11.27 2.61 -11.37
CA ASP A 165 -11.97 1.98 -10.26
C ASP A 165 -13.24 1.25 -10.72
N ARG A 166 -13.99 0.67 -9.77
CA ARG A 166 -15.26 -0.03 -10.07
C ARG A 166 -16.33 0.83 -10.74
N SER A 167 -16.25 2.16 -10.58
CA SER A 167 -17.19 3.10 -11.23
C SER A 167 -16.72 3.52 -12.62
N GLY A 168 -15.54 3.09 -13.07
CA GLY A 168 -14.92 3.52 -14.33
C GLY A 168 -14.16 4.85 -14.20
N ASN A 169 -13.87 5.31 -12.99
CA ASN A 169 -13.14 6.54 -12.74
C ASN A 169 -11.64 6.31 -12.85
N SER A 170 -11.02 6.83 -13.93
CA SER A 170 -9.59 6.74 -14.20
C SER A 170 -8.73 7.59 -13.26
N HIS A 171 -9.32 8.60 -12.62
CA HIS A 171 -8.64 9.37 -11.58
C HIS A 171 -8.45 8.59 -10.28
N ARG A 172 -9.15 7.46 -10.13
CA ARG A 172 -9.06 6.54 -8.99
C ARG A 172 -8.45 5.22 -9.40
N SER A 173 -7.18 5.24 -9.73
CA SER A 173 -6.36 4.07 -10.03
C SER A 173 -4.97 4.29 -9.44
N GLU A 174 -4.28 3.20 -9.09
CA GLU A 174 -2.90 3.28 -8.59
C GLU A 174 -1.94 3.88 -9.62
N ILE A 175 -2.23 3.69 -10.92
CA ILE A 175 -1.53 4.33 -12.02
C ILE A 175 -2.57 5.01 -12.90
N SER A 176 -2.51 6.35 -13.01
CA SER A 176 -3.47 7.13 -13.79
C SER A 176 -2.90 7.55 -15.13
N PHE A 177 -3.71 7.36 -16.17
CA PHE A 177 -3.46 7.80 -17.53
C PHE A 177 -4.23 9.08 -17.90
N ASP A 178 -4.87 9.76 -16.94
CA ASP A 178 -5.69 10.95 -17.19
C ASP A 178 -4.92 12.09 -17.83
N LYS A 179 -3.65 12.27 -17.42
CA LYS A 179 -2.75 13.31 -17.93
C LYS A 179 -1.85 12.80 -19.07
N TYR A 180 -2.00 11.54 -19.46
CA TYR A 180 -1.13 10.91 -20.44
C TYR A 180 -1.41 11.41 -21.85
N TRP A 181 -2.50 10.97 -22.48
CA TRP A 181 -2.94 11.43 -23.80
C TRP A 181 -4.44 11.22 -23.97
N ASN A 182 -5.22 12.25 -23.64
CA ASN A 182 -6.68 12.27 -23.78
C ASN A 182 -7.13 13.58 -24.42
N PRO A 183 -7.21 13.66 -25.76
CA PRO A 183 -7.63 14.88 -26.48
C PRO A 183 -9.04 15.38 -26.13
N GLY A 184 -9.87 14.52 -25.54
CA GLY A 184 -11.21 14.89 -25.04
C GLY A 184 -11.21 15.69 -23.74
N SER A 185 -10.06 15.85 -23.10
CA SER A 185 -9.91 16.62 -21.86
C SER A 185 -8.98 17.80 -22.06
N MET A 186 -9.34 18.96 -21.48
CA MET A 186 -8.51 20.19 -21.57
C MET A 186 -7.10 20.00 -20.98
N VAL A 187 -6.94 19.11 -20.02
CA VAL A 187 -5.67 18.83 -19.31
C VAL A 187 -5.15 17.42 -19.58
N GLY A 188 -5.73 16.72 -20.55
CA GLY A 188 -5.48 15.30 -20.78
C GLY A 188 -4.25 14.97 -21.64
N CYS A 189 -3.61 15.97 -22.28
CA CYS A 189 -2.51 15.75 -23.24
C CYS A 189 -1.18 16.30 -22.72
N GLN A 190 -0.81 15.91 -21.49
CA GLN A 190 0.42 16.40 -20.85
C GLN A 190 1.61 15.41 -21.01
N GLY A 191 1.36 14.18 -21.46
CA GLY A 191 2.40 13.16 -21.56
C GLY A 191 2.90 12.66 -20.20
N LEU A 192 2.04 12.68 -19.18
CA LEU A 192 2.39 12.31 -17.82
C LEU A 192 1.70 11.01 -17.41
N LEU A 193 2.48 10.10 -16.83
CA LEU A 193 2.00 8.94 -16.10
C LEU A 193 2.08 9.23 -14.60
N GLU A 194 0.96 9.05 -13.89
CA GLU A 194 0.85 9.40 -12.48
C GLU A 194 0.76 8.15 -11.61
N PHE A 195 1.71 7.97 -10.70
CA PHE A 195 1.70 6.93 -9.67
C PHE A 195 0.98 7.46 -8.43
N ARG A 196 -0.28 7.08 -8.26
CA ARG A 196 -1.20 7.64 -7.27
C ARG A 196 -1.31 6.85 -5.97
N ALA A 197 -0.78 5.63 -5.92
CA ALA A 197 -0.86 4.80 -4.72
C ALA A 197 -0.03 5.33 -3.55
N LEU A 198 0.90 6.26 -3.80
CA LEU A 198 1.85 6.76 -2.82
C LEU A 198 1.23 7.84 -1.94
N GLU A 199 1.36 7.69 -0.61
CA GLU A 199 0.95 8.72 0.35
C GLU A 199 2.13 9.58 0.82
N THR A 200 1.83 10.71 1.45
CA THR A 200 2.84 11.51 2.14
C THR A 200 3.38 10.75 3.34
N LEU A 201 4.71 10.65 3.40
CA LEU A 201 5.41 10.03 4.53
C LEU A 201 5.90 11.10 5.52
N PRO A 202 6.16 10.72 6.79
CA PRO A 202 6.55 11.67 7.84
C PRO A 202 7.83 12.46 7.59
N GLN A 203 8.71 11.96 6.72
CA GLN A 203 10.02 12.57 6.45
C GLN A 203 10.22 12.74 4.95
N ALA A 204 10.73 13.90 4.55
CA ALA A 204 11.10 14.19 3.16
C ALA A 204 12.09 13.15 2.58
N GLN A 205 13.04 12.69 3.40
CA GLN A 205 14.00 11.65 2.99
C GLN A 205 13.32 10.33 2.63
N TRP A 206 12.25 9.96 3.31
CA TRP A 206 11.50 8.73 3.01
C TRP A 206 10.77 8.85 1.67
N MET A 207 10.11 9.99 1.43
CA MET A 207 9.47 10.25 0.14
C MET A 207 10.49 10.28 -1.00
N ALA A 208 11.65 10.90 -0.79
CA ALA A 208 12.75 10.89 -1.75
C ALA A 208 13.30 9.49 -2.01
N ALA A 209 13.42 8.64 -0.98
CA ALA A 209 13.85 7.25 -1.13
C ALA A 209 12.87 6.43 -1.96
N VAL A 210 11.56 6.62 -1.76
CA VAL A 210 10.53 5.98 -2.59
C VAL A 210 10.69 6.40 -4.05
N ALA A 211 10.86 7.70 -4.34
CA ALA A 211 11.08 8.18 -5.70
C ALA A 211 12.37 7.62 -6.32
N LEU A 212 13.42 7.44 -5.53
CA LEU A 212 14.67 6.81 -5.98
C LEU A 212 14.45 5.34 -6.36
N LEU A 213 13.69 4.59 -5.56
CA LEU A 213 13.31 3.21 -5.88
C LEU A 213 12.63 3.12 -7.25
N TRP A 214 11.66 4.00 -7.53
CA TRP A 214 11.00 4.09 -8.84
C TRP A 214 11.98 4.39 -9.95
N SER A 215 12.89 5.32 -9.73
CA SER A 215 13.93 5.67 -10.72
C SER A 215 14.84 4.48 -11.03
N CYS A 216 15.24 3.72 -10.01
CA CYS A 216 16.03 2.51 -10.16
C CYS A 216 15.27 1.41 -10.94
N LEU A 217 13.98 1.20 -10.62
CA LEU A 217 13.13 0.27 -11.37
C LEU A 217 13.01 0.66 -12.84
N GLY A 218 12.73 1.93 -13.11
CA GLY A 218 12.67 2.44 -14.48
C GLY A 218 13.99 2.25 -15.24
N ALA A 219 15.12 2.46 -14.56
CA ALA A 219 16.45 2.26 -15.14
C ALA A 219 16.74 0.77 -15.42
N GLN A 220 16.43 -0.14 -14.48
CA GLN A 220 16.59 -1.58 -14.66
C GLN A 220 15.82 -2.09 -15.89
N LEU A 221 14.59 -1.63 -16.06
CA LEU A 221 13.71 -2.06 -17.15
C LEU A 221 14.10 -1.51 -18.54
N LEU A 222 15.14 -0.66 -18.63
CA LEU A 222 15.74 -0.32 -19.92
C LEU A 222 16.39 -1.54 -20.56
N ASP A 223 16.89 -2.47 -19.74
CA ASP A 223 17.36 -3.78 -20.20
C ASP A 223 16.16 -4.70 -20.51
N PRO A 224 15.97 -5.14 -21.77
CA PRO A 224 14.89 -6.04 -22.14
C PRO A 224 14.90 -7.39 -21.38
N GLU A 225 16.08 -7.87 -20.94
CA GLU A 225 16.23 -9.13 -20.21
C GLU A 225 15.64 -9.08 -18.81
N GLN A 226 15.48 -7.86 -18.24
CA GLN A 226 14.90 -7.62 -16.93
C GLN A 226 13.38 -7.40 -16.95
N ARG A 227 12.75 -7.44 -18.12
CA ARG A 227 11.33 -7.12 -18.28
C ARG A 227 10.43 -8.31 -18.00
N PRO A 228 9.42 -8.16 -17.13
CA PRO A 228 8.40 -9.21 -16.96
C PRO A 228 7.56 -9.36 -18.22
N THR A 229 7.32 -10.61 -18.61
CA THR A 229 6.62 -10.94 -19.87
C THR A 229 5.11 -11.09 -19.73
N LYS A 230 4.60 -11.23 -18.49
CA LYS A 230 3.17 -11.42 -18.17
C LYS A 230 2.84 -10.80 -16.83
N LEU A 231 1.56 -10.55 -16.61
CA LEU A 231 1.05 -10.19 -15.28
C LEU A 231 1.11 -11.38 -14.31
N MET A 232 1.26 -11.08 -13.02
CA MET A 232 1.28 -12.08 -11.96
C MET A 232 -0.15 -12.41 -11.51
N PRO A 233 -0.59 -13.67 -11.52
CA PRO A 233 -1.92 -14.05 -11.07
C PRO A 233 -1.96 -14.13 -9.53
N HIS A 234 -2.02 -13.00 -8.85
CA HIS A 234 -2.13 -12.98 -7.38
C HIS A 234 -3.43 -13.59 -6.88
N GLY A 235 -4.55 -13.31 -7.56
CA GLY A 235 -5.86 -13.79 -7.17
C GLY A 235 -6.21 -13.45 -5.72
N GLN A 236 -6.78 -14.41 -4.99
CA GLN A 236 -7.15 -14.22 -3.59
C GLN A 236 -5.96 -13.97 -2.67
N ARG A 237 -4.75 -14.41 -3.04
CA ARG A 237 -3.52 -14.20 -2.26
C ARG A 237 -3.21 -12.71 -2.08
N LEU A 238 -3.64 -11.86 -3.02
CA LEU A 238 -3.43 -10.41 -2.92
C LEU A 238 -3.96 -9.86 -1.59
N HIS A 239 -5.18 -10.21 -1.21
CA HIS A 239 -5.81 -9.71 0.01
C HIS A 239 -5.70 -10.66 1.20
N ASP A 240 -5.27 -11.88 1.01
CA ASP A 240 -4.96 -12.79 2.12
C ASP A 240 -3.52 -12.57 2.64
N ARG A 241 -2.51 -12.66 1.77
CA ARG A 241 -1.10 -12.70 2.15
C ARG A 241 -0.39 -11.36 2.04
N TYR A 242 -0.59 -10.66 0.89
CA TYR A 242 0.13 -9.40 0.63
C TYR A 242 -0.38 -8.19 1.43
N LEU A 243 -1.31 -8.40 2.36
CA LEU A 243 -1.68 -7.40 3.36
C LEU A 243 -1.05 -7.65 4.74
N LEU A 244 -0.22 -8.70 4.84
CA LEU A 244 0.59 -8.99 6.02
C LEU A 244 1.96 -8.29 5.93
N PRO A 245 2.36 -7.52 6.95
CA PRO A 245 3.61 -6.76 6.97
C PRO A 245 4.86 -7.56 6.59
N THR A 246 4.99 -8.78 7.13
CA THR A 246 6.15 -9.63 6.85
C THR A 246 6.22 -10.03 5.38
N VAL A 247 5.07 -10.33 4.75
CA VAL A 247 5.01 -10.69 3.32
C VAL A 247 5.33 -9.49 2.43
N LEU A 248 4.81 -8.30 2.79
CA LEU A 248 5.13 -7.06 2.07
C LEU A 248 6.62 -6.70 2.16
N TRP A 249 7.22 -6.91 3.33
CA TRP A 249 8.66 -6.68 3.49
C TRP A 249 9.48 -7.60 2.59
N GLN A 250 9.12 -8.89 2.55
CA GLN A 250 9.83 -9.86 1.69
C GLN A 250 9.74 -9.53 0.22
N ASP A 251 8.56 -9.11 -0.25
CA ASP A 251 8.37 -8.71 -1.63
C ASP A 251 9.29 -7.52 -1.97
N LEU A 252 9.33 -6.51 -1.09
CA LEU A 252 10.22 -5.36 -1.28
C LEU A 252 11.70 -5.73 -1.14
N GLU A 253 12.08 -6.53 -0.14
CA GLU A 253 13.45 -6.96 0.09
C GLU A 253 14.00 -7.75 -1.09
N GLY A 254 13.17 -8.65 -1.65
CA GLY A 254 13.49 -9.37 -2.89
C GLY A 254 13.76 -8.42 -4.06
N LEU A 255 12.93 -7.41 -4.22
CA LEU A 255 13.10 -6.39 -5.26
C LEU A 255 14.37 -5.55 -5.07
N LEU A 256 14.65 -5.14 -3.82
CA LEU A 256 15.88 -4.40 -3.49
C LEU A 256 17.15 -5.24 -3.76
N LEU A 257 17.08 -6.54 -3.46
CA LEU A 257 18.16 -7.47 -3.75
C LEU A 257 18.40 -7.62 -5.26
N GLU A 258 17.33 -7.78 -6.03
CA GLU A 258 17.39 -7.86 -7.50
C GLU A 258 18.00 -6.60 -8.11
N LEU A 259 17.55 -5.42 -7.71
CA LEU A 259 18.15 -4.13 -8.10
C LEU A 259 19.65 -4.11 -7.76
N GLY A 260 20.01 -4.56 -6.56
CA GLY A 260 21.42 -4.61 -6.11
C GLY A 260 22.30 -5.53 -6.96
N LEU A 261 21.78 -6.68 -7.40
CA LEU A 261 22.46 -7.62 -8.30
C LEU A 261 22.72 -6.99 -9.68
N ASN A 262 21.81 -6.12 -10.13
CA ASN A 262 21.91 -5.36 -11.37
C ASN A 262 22.70 -4.04 -11.22
N GLY A 263 23.38 -3.84 -10.08
CA GLY A 263 24.25 -2.68 -9.84
C GLY A 263 23.54 -1.44 -9.28
N LEU A 264 22.23 -1.50 -9.08
CA LEU A 264 21.41 -0.40 -8.53
C LEU A 264 21.18 -0.61 -7.03
N ARG A 265 22.22 -0.41 -6.23
CA ARG A 265 22.18 -0.69 -4.78
C ARG A 265 21.46 0.42 -4.03
N LEU A 266 20.38 0.06 -3.36
CA LEU A 266 19.66 0.89 -2.41
C LEU A 266 19.87 0.36 -0.98
N ASP A 267 19.84 1.26 0.02
CA ASP A 267 20.00 0.88 1.42
C ASP A 267 18.68 0.25 1.97
N PRO A 268 18.64 -1.06 2.23
CA PRO A 268 17.41 -1.70 2.71
C PRO A 268 16.95 -1.17 4.07
N GLU A 269 17.88 -0.71 4.92
CA GLU A 269 17.54 -0.21 6.26
C GLU A 269 16.63 1.02 6.19
N LEU A 270 16.80 1.88 5.20
CA LEU A 270 15.95 3.05 5.01
C LEU A 270 14.49 2.65 4.74
N TYR A 271 14.29 1.67 3.87
CA TYR A 271 12.94 1.13 3.56
C TYR A 271 12.37 0.32 4.71
N HIS A 272 13.21 -0.38 5.47
CA HIS A 272 12.80 -1.10 6.68
C HIS A 272 12.26 -0.14 7.76
N ARG A 273 12.83 1.07 7.90
CA ARG A 273 12.30 2.10 8.80
C ARG A 273 10.91 2.57 8.38
N ILE A 274 10.66 2.75 7.08
CA ILE A 274 9.32 3.08 6.56
C ILE A 274 8.34 1.95 6.89
N TRP A 275 8.72 0.70 6.63
CA TRP A 275 7.93 -0.47 6.96
C TRP A 275 7.63 -0.59 8.46
N ALA A 276 8.63 -0.40 9.32
CA ALA A 276 8.46 -0.48 10.77
C ALA A 276 7.56 0.63 11.32
N TRP A 277 7.64 1.84 10.75
CA TRP A 277 6.73 2.93 11.08
C TRP A 277 5.29 2.61 10.68
N ARG A 278 5.10 2.09 9.48
CA ARG A 278 3.76 1.77 8.97
C ARG A 278 3.12 0.61 9.72
N PHE A 279 3.91 -0.38 10.11
CA PHE A 279 3.47 -1.60 10.75
C PHE A 279 4.10 -1.76 12.15
N PRO A 280 3.68 -0.94 13.13
CA PRO A 280 4.26 -0.99 14.47
C PRO A 280 4.01 -2.34 15.14
N LEU A 281 4.95 -2.74 16.00
CA LEU A 281 4.77 -3.88 16.90
C LEU A 281 3.71 -3.54 17.96
N LEU A 282 2.75 -4.44 18.14
CA LEU A 282 1.69 -4.36 19.14
C LEU A 282 1.96 -5.32 20.31
N LEU A 283 2.76 -6.36 20.05
CA LEU A 283 3.24 -7.30 21.05
C LEU A 283 4.56 -7.91 20.58
N GLN A 284 5.47 -8.09 21.53
CA GLN A 284 6.64 -8.96 21.39
C GLN A 284 6.77 -9.81 22.65
N TRP A 285 6.88 -11.12 22.46
CA TRP A 285 7.10 -12.08 23.54
C TRP A 285 8.27 -12.99 23.18
N GLN A 286 9.07 -13.33 24.18
CA GLN A 286 10.22 -14.22 24.01
C GLN A 286 10.41 -15.10 25.24
N GLU A 287 10.67 -16.40 25.02
CA GLU A 287 11.12 -17.35 26.05
C GLU A 287 12.20 -18.27 25.43
N GLY A 288 13.42 -18.12 25.89
CA GLY A 288 14.59 -18.76 25.30
C GLY A 288 14.80 -18.28 23.84
N ASN A 289 14.82 -19.22 22.91
CA ASN A 289 14.95 -18.94 21.48
C ASN A 289 13.58 -18.69 20.81
N CYS A 290 12.49 -19.09 21.46
CA CYS A 290 11.15 -18.95 20.91
C CYS A 290 10.70 -17.50 20.96
N ARG A 291 10.22 -16.98 19.83
CA ARG A 291 9.73 -15.61 19.70
C ARG A 291 8.33 -15.61 19.12
N LEU A 292 7.52 -14.66 19.60
CA LEU A 292 6.21 -14.33 19.04
C LEU A 292 6.13 -12.81 18.86
N TRP A 293 5.56 -12.36 17.75
CA TRP A 293 5.25 -10.95 17.54
C TRP A 293 3.87 -10.77 16.96
N ILE A 294 3.28 -9.63 17.25
CA ILE A 294 2.04 -9.16 16.63
C ILE A 294 2.28 -7.77 16.07
N ARG A 295 1.84 -7.57 14.83
CA ARG A 295 1.84 -6.27 14.15
C ARG A 295 0.45 -5.90 13.68
N ARG A 296 0.19 -4.61 13.55
CA ARG A 296 -0.93 -4.15 12.74
C ARG A 296 -0.68 -4.53 11.29
N ALA A 297 -1.72 -5.02 10.61
CA ALA A 297 -1.69 -5.37 9.19
C ALA A 297 -2.74 -4.54 8.43
N LEU A 298 -2.70 -4.59 7.10
CA LEU A 298 -3.68 -3.92 6.26
C LEU A 298 -4.95 -4.78 6.13
N GLU A 299 -6.11 -4.11 6.08
CA GLU A 299 -7.39 -4.76 5.85
C GLU A 299 -8.11 -4.08 4.69
N PRO A 300 -8.59 -4.84 3.68
CA PRO A 300 -9.39 -4.28 2.60
C PRO A 300 -10.79 -4.00 3.13
N TRP A 301 -11.12 -2.74 3.28
CA TRP A 301 -12.43 -2.35 3.75
C TRP A 301 -13.50 -2.60 2.69
N PRO A 302 -14.64 -3.20 3.07
CA PRO A 302 -15.77 -3.38 2.16
C PRO A 302 -16.31 -2.05 1.66
N LEU A 303 -16.48 -1.95 0.35
CA LEU A 303 -17.19 -0.84 -0.28
C LEU A 303 -18.70 -1.15 -0.22
N LEU A 304 -19.44 -0.37 0.56
CA LEU A 304 -20.86 -0.57 0.80
C LEU A 304 -21.72 0.10 -0.27
N SER A 305 -21.29 1.25 -0.76
CA SER A 305 -21.94 1.97 -1.83
C SER A 305 -20.94 2.85 -2.57
N ASP A 306 -21.07 2.91 -3.87
CA ASP A 306 -20.30 3.79 -4.75
C ASP A 306 -21.32 4.44 -5.69
N MET A 307 -21.77 5.64 -5.32
CA MET A 307 -22.77 6.36 -6.09
C MET A 307 -22.10 7.44 -6.91
N PRO A 308 -22.16 7.37 -8.26
CA PRO A 308 -21.72 8.47 -9.10
C PRO A 308 -22.66 9.67 -8.88
N GLU A 309 -22.11 10.78 -8.41
CA GLU A 309 -22.82 12.04 -8.33
C GLU A 309 -22.67 12.82 -9.63
N LEU A 310 -23.66 13.67 -9.96
CA LEU A 310 -23.60 14.60 -11.07
C LEU A 310 -22.39 15.53 -10.88
N GLY A 311 -21.43 15.48 -11.82
CA GLY A 311 -20.22 16.31 -11.79
C GLY A 311 -18.91 15.58 -11.48
N ALA A 312 -18.86 14.24 -11.67
CA ALA A 312 -17.69 13.39 -11.45
C ALA A 312 -17.22 13.27 -9.98
N ILE A 313 -18.02 13.71 -9.03
CA ILE A 313 -17.79 13.44 -7.60
C ILE A 313 -18.47 12.12 -7.25
N THR A 314 -17.72 11.16 -6.71
CA THR A 314 -18.25 9.89 -6.24
C THR A 314 -18.34 9.92 -4.72
N SER A 315 -19.54 9.67 -4.18
CA SER A 315 -19.71 9.46 -2.75
C SER A 315 -19.51 7.97 -2.45
N ARG A 316 -18.59 7.65 -1.55
CA ARG A 316 -18.28 6.27 -1.15
C ARG A 316 -18.64 6.03 0.30
N PHE A 317 -19.38 4.97 0.54
CA PHE A 317 -19.63 4.44 1.88
C PHE A 317 -18.80 3.19 2.09
N VAL A 318 -17.95 3.20 3.10
CA VAL A 318 -16.94 2.17 3.37
C VAL A 318 -17.14 1.65 4.78
N ASP A 319 -17.06 0.32 4.95
CA ASP A 319 -17.04 -0.31 6.27
C ASP A 319 -15.62 -0.23 6.85
N THR A 320 -15.38 0.74 7.72
CA THR A 320 -14.08 0.94 8.40
C THR A 320 -13.98 0.17 9.73
N SER A 321 -14.97 -0.65 10.09
CA SER A 321 -15.02 -1.34 11.38
C SER A 321 -14.08 -2.53 11.49
N MET A 322 -13.48 -2.95 10.37
CA MET A 322 -12.60 -4.11 10.32
C MET A 322 -11.13 -3.72 10.43
N GLU A 323 -10.40 -4.49 11.20
CA GLU A 323 -8.94 -4.45 11.29
C GLU A 323 -8.34 -5.84 11.09
N ARG A 324 -7.03 -5.86 10.81
CA ARG A 324 -6.24 -7.09 10.72
C ARG A 324 -4.99 -6.99 11.57
N LEU A 325 -4.63 -8.11 12.18
CA LEU A 325 -3.34 -8.33 12.83
C LEU A 325 -2.54 -9.35 12.03
N GLU A 326 -1.24 -9.16 11.97
CA GLU A 326 -0.28 -10.22 11.65
C GLU A 326 0.24 -10.81 12.95
N ILE A 327 0.30 -12.13 13.03
CA ILE A 327 0.92 -12.86 14.12
C ILE A 327 1.99 -13.76 13.53
N GLY A 328 3.22 -13.58 13.98
CA GLY A 328 4.35 -14.37 13.52
C GLY A 328 5.13 -14.99 14.67
N CYS A 329 5.80 -16.09 14.41
CA CYS A 329 6.66 -16.76 15.39
C CYS A 329 7.94 -17.32 14.76
N SER A 330 8.93 -17.58 15.61
CA SER A 330 10.22 -18.14 15.22
C SER A 330 10.88 -18.93 16.36
N GLY A 331 12.00 -19.57 16.07
CA GLY A 331 12.85 -20.23 17.05
C GLY A 331 12.28 -21.53 17.63
N GLY A 332 11.51 -22.30 16.85
CA GLY A 332 10.88 -23.54 17.28
C GLY A 332 9.63 -23.30 18.14
N PHE A 333 9.01 -22.12 18.04
CA PHE A 333 7.84 -21.76 18.85
C PHE A 333 6.73 -22.81 18.74
N LEU A 334 6.37 -23.23 17.53
CA LEU A 334 5.30 -24.19 17.29
C LEU A 334 5.62 -25.62 17.76
N GLU A 335 6.84 -25.91 18.11
CA GLU A 335 7.22 -27.20 18.74
C GLU A 335 6.89 -27.22 20.23
N HIS A 336 7.00 -26.07 20.88
CA HIS A 336 6.85 -25.94 22.34
C HIS A 336 5.52 -25.33 22.77
N TYR A 337 4.96 -24.45 21.91
CA TYR A 337 3.79 -23.63 22.27
C TYR A 337 2.67 -23.76 21.24
N GLN A 338 1.49 -23.35 21.66
CA GLN A 338 0.31 -23.13 20.84
C GLN A 338 -0.35 -21.82 21.23
N LEU A 339 -1.08 -21.24 20.29
CA LEU A 339 -1.79 -19.99 20.48
C LEU A 339 -3.29 -20.21 20.57
N ARG A 340 -3.93 -19.43 21.46
CA ARG A 340 -5.39 -19.30 21.47
C ARG A 340 -5.77 -17.83 21.41
N LEU A 341 -6.79 -17.53 20.64
CA LEU A 341 -7.40 -16.21 20.58
C LEU A 341 -8.87 -16.34 21.02
N ASN A 342 -9.27 -15.56 22.03
CA ASN A 342 -10.59 -15.65 22.64
C ASN A 342 -10.97 -17.10 23.05
N GLY A 343 -10.01 -17.85 23.59
CA GLY A 343 -10.16 -19.24 24.00
C GLY A 343 -10.10 -20.29 22.89
N ARG A 344 -10.11 -19.90 21.60
CA ARG A 344 -10.10 -20.79 20.43
C ARG A 344 -8.69 -20.96 19.87
N SER A 345 -8.39 -22.14 19.33
CA SER A 345 -7.08 -22.41 18.73
C SER A 345 -6.84 -21.49 17.51
N LEU A 346 -5.69 -20.81 17.51
CA LEU A 346 -5.24 -19.95 16.41
C LEU A 346 -4.19 -20.69 15.59
N PRO A 347 -4.52 -21.15 14.37
CA PRO A 347 -3.56 -21.79 13.51
C PRO A 347 -2.60 -20.75 12.91
N LEU A 348 -1.30 -21.08 12.90
CA LEU A 348 -0.29 -20.37 12.11
C LEU A 348 0.21 -21.30 11.02
N GLN A 349 0.41 -20.79 9.82
CA GLN A 349 0.89 -21.57 8.69
C GLN A 349 2.41 -21.49 8.55
N ARG A 350 3.05 -22.67 8.44
CA ARG A 350 4.46 -22.81 8.07
C ARG A 350 4.63 -22.72 6.56
N GLY A 351 5.79 -22.29 6.10
CA GLY A 351 6.15 -22.35 4.68
C GLY A 351 5.46 -21.30 3.79
N VAL A 352 4.76 -20.37 4.38
CA VAL A 352 4.29 -19.17 3.65
C VAL A 352 5.47 -18.25 3.49
N VAL A 353 6.04 -18.17 2.30
CA VAL A 353 7.19 -17.30 1.97
C VAL A 353 7.83 -16.73 3.24
N ILE A 354 9.01 -17.19 3.60
CA ILE A 354 9.50 -16.91 4.94
C ILE A 354 10.84 -16.23 4.84
N PRO A 355 11.00 -15.01 5.40
CA PRO A 355 12.32 -14.55 5.78
C PRO A 355 12.93 -15.60 6.71
N GLU A 356 14.21 -15.78 6.68
CA GLU A 356 14.95 -16.66 7.61
C GLU A 356 14.55 -16.48 9.09
N ALA A 357 13.87 -15.36 9.40
CA ALA A 357 13.43 -14.96 10.73
C ALA A 357 12.08 -15.51 11.20
N ALA A 358 11.17 -15.96 10.30
CA ALA A 358 9.84 -16.43 10.68
C ALA A 358 9.66 -17.92 10.45
N GLU A 359 9.18 -18.66 11.45
CA GLU A 359 8.81 -20.09 11.34
C GLU A 359 7.41 -20.25 10.78
N ALA A 360 6.49 -19.42 11.21
CA ALA A 360 5.10 -19.42 10.77
C ALA A 360 4.46 -18.04 10.90
N LEU A 361 3.46 -17.81 10.06
CA LEU A 361 2.65 -16.60 10.03
C LEU A 361 1.16 -16.93 10.04
N GLY A 362 0.35 -15.98 10.51
CA GLY A 362 -1.09 -15.96 10.36
C GLY A 362 -1.63 -14.54 10.44
N GLY A 363 -2.77 -14.32 9.83
CA GLY A 363 -3.53 -13.09 9.95
C GLY A 363 -4.78 -13.30 10.80
N VAL A 364 -5.25 -12.26 11.47
CA VAL A 364 -6.51 -12.26 12.21
C VAL A 364 -7.32 -11.05 11.81
N ARG A 365 -8.48 -11.29 11.17
CA ARG A 365 -9.49 -10.28 10.88
C ARG A 365 -10.47 -10.21 12.03
N TYR A 366 -10.79 -9.00 12.46
CA TYR A 366 -11.72 -8.80 13.57
C TYR A 366 -12.40 -7.43 13.45
N ARG A 367 -13.56 -7.32 14.09
CA ARG A 367 -14.33 -6.07 14.16
C ARG A 367 -13.89 -5.28 15.39
N HIS A 368 -13.26 -4.13 15.17
CA HIS A 368 -12.74 -3.30 16.26
C HIS A 368 -13.76 -2.26 16.77
N SER A 369 -14.76 -1.92 15.95
CA SER A 369 -15.77 -0.91 16.30
C SER A 369 -17.10 -1.18 15.61
N HIS A 370 -18.16 -0.50 16.05
CA HIS A 370 -19.40 -0.44 15.31
C HIS A 370 -19.25 0.52 14.12
N LEU A 371 -19.91 0.18 13.02
CA LEU A 371 -20.06 1.08 11.89
C LEU A 371 -20.84 2.33 12.29
N PHE A 372 -20.39 3.49 11.82
CA PHE A 372 -21.18 4.69 11.84
C PHE A 372 -21.57 5.07 10.39
N PRO A 373 -22.84 5.32 10.10
CA PRO A 373 -24.01 5.39 10.94
C PRO A 373 -24.71 4.05 11.21
N CYS A 374 -24.06 3.13 11.89
CA CYS A 374 -24.65 1.87 12.39
C CYS A 374 -25.39 1.03 11.33
N LEU A 375 -24.73 0.74 10.20
CA LEU A 375 -25.33 -0.13 9.16
C LEU A 375 -25.62 -1.55 9.68
N HIS A 376 -24.86 -1.99 10.70
CA HIS A 376 -25.03 -3.28 11.34
C HIS A 376 -24.97 -3.15 12.88
N PRO A 377 -25.97 -2.50 13.52
CA PRO A 377 -25.93 -2.25 14.96
C PRO A 377 -25.96 -3.52 15.81
N GLN A 378 -26.37 -4.65 15.24
CA GLN A 378 -26.48 -5.93 15.92
C GLN A 378 -25.22 -6.81 15.80
N LEU A 379 -24.30 -6.46 14.92
CA LEU A 379 -23.05 -7.23 14.80
C LEU A 379 -22.12 -6.86 15.97
N PRO A 380 -21.66 -7.84 16.76
CA PRO A 380 -20.82 -7.58 17.92
C PRO A 380 -19.44 -7.04 17.49
N VAL A 381 -18.83 -6.29 18.38
CA VAL A 381 -17.40 -5.94 18.32
C VAL A 381 -16.64 -7.12 18.93
N ASP A 382 -15.51 -7.48 18.31
CA ASP A 382 -14.69 -8.61 18.73
C ASP A 382 -13.71 -8.24 19.88
N LEU A 383 -13.63 -6.96 20.23
CA LEU A 383 -12.82 -6.50 21.36
C LEU A 383 -13.55 -6.71 22.71
N PRO A 384 -12.82 -7.01 23.78
CA PRO A 384 -11.37 -7.19 23.85
C PRO A 384 -10.88 -8.50 23.22
N LEU A 385 -9.70 -8.46 22.56
CA LEU A 385 -9.01 -9.68 22.13
C LEU A 385 -8.17 -10.24 23.26
N HIS A 386 -8.32 -11.51 23.54
CA HIS A 386 -7.52 -12.25 24.53
C HIS A 386 -6.62 -13.26 23.82
N LEU A 387 -5.32 -13.00 23.81
CA LEU A 387 -4.32 -13.93 23.28
C LEU A 387 -3.69 -14.73 24.42
N THR A 388 -3.72 -16.04 24.30
CA THR A 388 -3.12 -16.95 25.27
C THR A 388 -2.01 -17.77 24.61
N ILE A 389 -0.83 -17.75 25.21
CA ILE A 389 0.27 -18.66 24.89
C ILE A 389 0.21 -19.82 25.88
N GLN A 390 0.16 -21.05 25.34
CA GLN A 390 0.12 -22.29 26.13
C GLN A 390 1.23 -23.22 25.68
N LYS A 391 1.78 -24.01 26.61
CA LYS A 391 2.58 -25.18 26.26
C LYS A 391 1.74 -26.20 25.51
N ARG A 392 2.36 -27.12 24.79
CA ARG A 392 1.67 -28.20 24.07
C ARG A 392 0.81 -29.09 24.96
N ASN A 393 1.11 -29.16 26.25
CA ASN A 393 0.31 -29.88 27.24
C ASN A 393 -0.91 -29.08 27.75
N GLY A 394 -1.17 -27.92 27.21
CA GLY A 394 -2.28 -27.04 27.60
C GLY A 394 -1.98 -26.10 28.78
N THR A 395 -0.78 -26.18 29.39
CA THR A 395 -0.42 -25.29 30.51
C THR A 395 -0.27 -23.85 30.00
N PRO A 396 -1.01 -22.86 30.53
CA PRO A 396 -0.86 -21.47 30.17
C PRO A 396 0.53 -20.94 30.58
N VAL A 397 1.11 -20.10 29.72
CA VAL A 397 2.41 -19.44 29.95
C VAL A 397 2.24 -17.93 30.05
N ALA A 398 1.47 -17.35 29.13
CA ALA A 398 1.21 -15.91 29.13
C ALA A 398 -0.17 -15.61 28.53
N CYS A 399 -0.82 -14.58 29.05
CA CYS A 399 -2.06 -14.04 28.54
C CYS A 399 -1.94 -12.54 28.32
N PHE A 400 -2.38 -12.11 27.15
CA PHE A 400 -2.38 -10.72 26.74
C PHE A 400 -3.79 -10.29 26.33
N GLN A 401 -4.11 -9.04 26.60
CA GLN A 401 -5.39 -8.44 26.22
C GLN A 401 -5.16 -7.20 25.38
N ARG A 402 -5.90 -7.06 24.30
CA ARG A 402 -6.02 -5.81 23.54
C ARG A 402 -7.41 -5.25 23.68
N ARG A 403 -7.53 -3.98 24.03
CA ARG A 403 -8.78 -3.25 24.24
C ARG A 403 -8.94 -2.16 23.20
N ALA A 404 -10.16 -1.64 23.08
CA ALA A 404 -10.46 -0.57 22.12
C ALA A 404 -9.71 0.75 22.41
N ASP A 405 -9.45 1.02 23.69
CA ASP A 405 -8.73 2.20 24.19
C ASP A 405 -7.20 2.03 24.19
N GLN A 406 -6.70 0.83 23.90
CA GLN A 406 -5.27 0.51 23.88
C GLN A 406 -4.91 -0.26 22.61
N PRO A 407 -4.10 0.35 21.71
CA PRO A 407 -3.70 -0.32 20.47
C PRO A 407 -2.77 -1.51 20.69
N GLU A 408 -2.01 -1.52 21.79
CA GLU A 408 -1.06 -2.55 22.14
C GLU A 408 -1.70 -3.67 22.96
N PHE A 409 -1.10 -4.86 22.94
CA PHE A 409 -1.46 -5.94 23.82
C PHE A 409 -0.75 -5.76 25.17
N VAL A 410 -1.52 -5.75 26.25
CA VAL A 410 -1.00 -5.68 27.62
C VAL A 410 -1.16 -7.02 28.33
N VAL A 411 -0.28 -7.31 29.26
CA VAL A 411 -0.37 -8.52 30.09
C VAL A 411 -1.69 -8.51 30.85
N SER A 412 -2.48 -9.56 30.70
CA SER A 412 -3.71 -9.76 31.47
C SER A 412 -3.42 -10.53 32.77
N SER A 413 -4.13 -10.18 33.85
CA SER A 413 -4.04 -10.95 35.10
C SER A 413 -4.55 -12.38 34.90
N ASN A 414 -3.94 -13.36 35.56
CA ASN A 414 -4.28 -14.78 35.44
C ASN A 414 -5.73 -15.12 35.81
N ASP A 415 -6.43 -14.22 36.51
CA ASP A 415 -7.80 -14.44 36.98
C ASP A 415 -8.88 -14.30 35.88
N HIS A 416 -8.50 -13.88 34.69
CA HIS A 416 -9.43 -13.58 33.56
C HIS A 416 -9.09 -14.34 32.29
N TRP A 417 -8.65 -15.59 32.38
CA TRP A 417 -8.43 -16.43 31.21
C TRP A 417 -9.78 -16.76 30.55
N PRO A 418 -9.95 -16.52 29.26
CA PRO A 418 -11.18 -16.88 28.58
C PRO A 418 -11.37 -18.41 28.65
N PRO A 419 -12.62 -18.90 28.77
CA PRO A 419 -12.89 -20.32 28.76
C PRO A 419 -12.35 -20.94 27.49
N GLN A 420 -11.72 -22.10 27.63
CA GLN A 420 -11.18 -22.81 26.46
C GLN A 420 -12.30 -23.40 25.63
N ASN A 421 -12.19 -23.21 24.32
CA ASN A 421 -13.07 -23.83 23.32
C ASN A 421 -12.18 -24.62 22.35
N ASP A 422 -12.48 -25.89 22.16
CA ASP A 422 -11.68 -26.78 21.31
C ASP A 422 -11.86 -26.52 19.82
N GLN A 423 -12.79 -25.65 19.43
CA GLN A 423 -12.93 -25.23 18.04
C GLN A 423 -11.73 -24.37 17.62
N ALA A 424 -11.17 -24.68 16.47
CA ALA A 424 -10.19 -23.80 15.84
C ALA A 424 -10.86 -22.60 15.17
N LEU A 425 -10.14 -21.47 15.11
CA LEU A 425 -10.54 -20.37 14.26
C LEU A 425 -10.48 -20.77 12.78
N THR A 426 -11.40 -20.28 11.98
CA THR A 426 -11.58 -20.67 10.59
C THR A 426 -11.15 -19.58 9.62
N THR A 427 -10.72 -19.98 8.44
CA THR A 427 -10.40 -19.13 7.30
C THR A 427 -11.57 -19.11 6.31
N TRP A 428 -11.64 -18.12 5.42
CA TRP A 428 -12.64 -18.06 4.37
C TRP A 428 -12.48 -19.17 3.34
N HIS A 429 -11.22 -19.40 2.92
CA HIS A 429 -10.86 -20.42 1.98
C HIS A 429 -9.82 -21.36 2.62
N ARG A 430 -9.76 -22.58 2.12
CA ARG A 430 -8.89 -23.63 2.68
C ARG A 430 -7.40 -23.24 2.72
N ASP A 431 -6.96 -22.46 1.72
CA ASP A 431 -5.55 -22.11 1.55
C ASP A 431 -5.21 -20.70 2.09
N ASP A 432 -6.19 -20.03 2.70
CA ASP A 432 -5.97 -18.73 3.34
C ASP A 432 -5.18 -18.90 4.64
N ILE A 433 -4.34 -17.90 4.93
CA ILE A 433 -3.56 -17.82 6.18
C ILE A 433 -4.20 -16.88 7.20
N CYS A 434 -5.19 -16.10 6.78
CA CYS A 434 -5.94 -15.21 7.66
C CYS A 434 -7.22 -15.88 8.16
N VAL A 435 -7.34 -16.00 9.47
CA VAL A 435 -8.60 -16.36 10.12
C VAL A 435 -9.50 -15.13 10.24
N ASP A 436 -10.81 -15.38 10.33
CA ASP A 436 -11.80 -14.30 10.42
C ASP A 436 -12.74 -14.57 11.61
N LEU A 437 -12.73 -13.69 12.59
CA LEU A 437 -13.55 -13.85 13.80
C LEU A 437 -15.06 -13.77 13.52
N ARG A 438 -15.45 -13.15 12.39
CA ARG A 438 -16.86 -13.10 11.96
C ARG A 438 -17.43 -14.46 11.58
N LEU A 439 -16.58 -15.43 11.27
CA LEU A 439 -16.99 -16.81 10.92
C LEU A 439 -17.13 -17.72 12.14
N SER A 440 -16.92 -17.18 13.32
CA SER A 440 -16.86 -17.95 14.55
C SER A 440 -18.14 -17.89 15.39
#